data_5d2ae7536bf2eca13efe3fea5bc9ed0c
#
_entry.id   5d2ae7536bf2eca13efe3fea5bc9ed0c
#
_cell.length_a   1.000
_cell.length_b   1.000
_cell.length_c   1.000
_cell.angle_alpha   90.00
_cell.angle_beta   90.00
_cell.angle_gamma   90.00
#
_symmetry.space_group_name_H-M   'P 1'
#
loop_
_entity.id
_entity.type
_entity.pdbx_description
1 polymer ?
#
loop_
_entity_poly.entity_id
_entity_poly.type
_entity_poly.pdbx_seq_one_letter_code
_entity_poly.pdbx_strand_id
1 'polypeptide(L)'
;MNLILFGPPGAGKGTQAHLIVKKFNLFQVSTGDLLRDEVKNKTSIGKVIKNIISKGDFATDEIVNELIKNIVFDPIKKNKLIFDGYPRSLSQAENLEVLLSSSNQKIDFIFFLDVKKETIIKRLEKRKILEKRSDDDLNTILKRYDTYMETTKPVLDFYSKNTNFYELDGDLKIDEITTK
;
A
#
# COMPACT_ATOMS: atom_id res chain seq x y z
N MET A 1 -10.90 -3.98 13.37
CA MET A 1 -10.18 -2.69 13.17
C MET A 1 -9.59 -2.67 11.79
N ASN A 2 -9.69 -1.54 11.09
CA ASN A 2 -9.11 -1.35 9.76
C ASN A 2 -7.99 -0.30 9.84
N LEU A 3 -6.87 -0.56 9.18
CA LEU A 3 -5.67 0.27 9.21
C LEU A 3 -5.24 0.67 7.81
N ILE A 4 -4.62 1.85 7.66
CA ILE A 4 -3.89 2.22 6.45
C ILE A 4 -2.40 2.39 6.79
N LEU A 5 -1.53 1.83 5.96
CA LEU A 5 -0.10 2.09 5.99
C LEU A 5 0.30 2.93 4.79
N PHE A 6 0.69 4.16 5.03
CA PHE A 6 1.30 5.05 4.05
C PHE A 6 2.82 5.03 4.12
N GLY A 7 3.43 5.40 3.03
CA GLY A 7 4.88 5.55 2.89
C GLY A 7 5.33 5.26 1.46
N PRO A 8 6.46 5.81 1.02
CA PRO A 8 6.98 5.60 -0.33
C PRO A 8 7.34 4.12 -0.59
N PRO A 9 7.53 3.73 -1.86
CA PRO A 9 8.09 2.43 -2.20
C PRO A 9 9.39 2.19 -1.43
N GLY A 10 9.55 1.03 -0.79
CA GLY A 10 10.74 0.74 0.03
C GLY A 10 10.70 1.24 1.47
N ALA A 11 9.64 1.94 1.91
CA ALA A 11 9.51 2.43 3.29
C ALA A 11 9.42 1.32 4.37
N GLY A 12 9.13 0.08 3.97
CA GLY A 12 8.98 -1.03 4.93
C GLY A 12 7.53 -1.35 5.29
N LYS A 13 6.55 -0.76 4.59
CA LYS A 13 5.12 -1.03 4.82
C LYS A 13 4.77 -2.51 4.88
N GLY A 14 5.17 -3.28 3.88
CA GLY A 14 4.89 -4.72 3.84
C GLY A 14 5.48 -5.49 5.02
N THR A 15 6.67 -5.12 5.50
CA THR A 15 7.29 -5.70 6.69
C THR A 15 6.45 -5.42 7.93
N GLN A 16 6.05 -4.16 8.14
CA GLN A 16 5.22 -3.77 9.27
C GLN A 16 3.82 -4.36 9.16
N ALA A 17 3.21 -4.36 7.97
CA ALA A 17 1.92 -5.00 7.74
C ALA A 17 1.93 -6.47 8.15
N HIS A 18 2.97 -7.23 7.77
CA HIS A 18 3.10 -8.65 8.12
C HIS A 18 3.14 -8.87 9.64
N LEU A 19 3.89 -8.03 10.37
CA LEU A 19 3.98 -8.12 11.83
C LEU A 19 2.65 -7.77 12.50
N ILE A 20 1.98 -6.72 12.03
CA ILE A 20 0.66 -6.29 12.52
C ILE A 20 -0.41 -7.36 12.23
N VAL A 21 -0.44 -7.92 11.03
CA VAL A 21 -1.33 -9.02 10.64
C VAL A 21 -1.20 -10.19 11.61
N LYS A 22 0.04 -10.62 11.89
CA LYS A 22 0.30 -11.74 12.80
C LYS A 22 -0.12 -11.42 14.24
N LYS A 23 0.11 -10.17 14.70
CA LYS A 23 -0.17 -9.76 16.08
C LYS A 23 -1.68 -9.59 16.33
N PHE A 24 -2.41 -9.04 15.38
CA PHE A 24 -3.81 -8.64 15.54
C PHE A 24 -4.80 -9.48 14.73
N ASN A 25 -4.35 -10.53 14.06
CA ASN A 25 -5.18 -11.41 13.21
C ASN A 25 -5.96 -10.62 12.16
N LEU A 26 -5.25 -9.77 11.40
CA LEU A 26 -5.83 -8.97 10.32
C LEU A 26 -5.56 -9.62 8.96
N PHE A 27 -6.19 -9.08 7.92
CA PHE A 27 -5.95 -9.42 6.53
C PHE A 27 -5.22 -8.28 5.83
N GLN A 28 -4.03 -8.55 5.29
CA GLN A 28 -3.31 -7.56 4.50
C GLN A 28 -3.94 -7.42 3.11
N VAL A 29 -4.21 -6.18 2.74
CA VAL A 29 -4.69 -5.78 1.42
C VAL A 29 -3.56 -5.00 0.74
N SER A 30 -2.63 -5.73 0.13
CA SER A 30 -1.53 -5.16 -0.64
C SER A 30 -1.95 -5.05 -2.11
N THR A 31 -2.21 -3.83 -2.60
CA THR A 31 -2.56 -3.63 -4.02
C THR A 31 -1.48 -4.12 -4.96
N GLY A 32 -0.21 -3.98 -4.57
CA GLY A 32 0.90 -4.49 -5.36
C GLY A 32 0.88 -6.03 -5.47
N ASP A 33 0.54 -6.75 -4.40
CA ASP A 33 0.44 -8.20 -4.43
C ASP A 33 -0.79 -8.66 -5.19
N LEU A 34 -1.95 -8.04 -4.95
CA LEU A 34 -3.18 -8.33 -5.69
C LEU A 34 -2.96 -8.22 -7.21
N LEU A 35 -2.36 -7.13 -7.67
CA LEU A 35 -2.09 -6.92 -9.09
C LEU A 35 -1.05 -7.92 -9.65
N ARG A 36 -0.03 -8.27 -8.86
CA ARG A 36 0.94 -9.31 -9.26
C ARG A 36 0.29 -10.69 -9.35
N ASP A 37 -0.63 -11.02 -8.46
CA ASP A 37 -1.38 -12.28 -8.49
C ASP A 37 -2.30 -12.35 -9.73
N GLU A 38 -2.95 -11.25 -10.11
CA GLU A 38 -3.72 -11.16 -11.36
C GLU A 38 -2.83 -11.46 -12.58
N VAL A 39 -1.61 -10.88 -12.63
CA VAL A 39 -0.65 -11.15 -13.72
C VAL A 39 -0.18 -12.60 -13.71
N LYS A 40 0.15 -13.15 -12.53
CA LYS A 40 0.62 -14.53 -12.35
C LYS A 40 -0.45 -15.54 -12.78
N ASN A 41 -1.69 -15.28 -12.42
CA ASN A 41 -2.84 -16.14 -12.73
C ASN A 41 -3.39 -15.90 -14.16
N LYS A 42 -2.78 -14.98 -14.93
CA LYS A 42 -3.15 -14.67 -16.32
C LYS A 42 -4.64 -14.33 -16.52
N THR A 43 -5.25 -13.69 -15.52
CA THR A 43 -6.64 -13.23 -15.60
C THR A 43 -6.82 -12.18 -16.71
N SER A 44 -8.06 -11.82 -17.02
CA SER A 44 -8.33 -10.71 -17.95
C SER A 44 -7.67 -9.41 -17.50
N ILE A 45 -7.81 -9.06 -16.22
CA ILE A 45 -7.15 -7.90 -15.59
C ILE A 45 -5.63 -8.06 -15.68
N GLY A 46 -5.09 -9.22 -15.31
CA GLY A 46 -3.65 -9.47 -15.33
C GLY A 46 -3.00 -9.29 -16.69
N LYS A 47 -3.69 -9.66 -17.78
CA LYS A 47 -3.21 -9.44 -19.15
C LYS A 47 -3.11 -7.95 -19.49
N VAL A 48 -4.08 -7.15 -19.06
CA VAL A 48 -4.12 -5.70 -19.29
C VAL A 48 -3.03 -4.98 -18.51
N ILE A 49 -2.89 -5.29 -17.22
CA ILE A 49 -1.99 -4.55 -16.32
C ILE A 49 -0.52 -4.97 -16.39
N LYS A 50 -0.20 -6.13 -17.00
CA LYS A 50 1.17 -6.67 -17.04
C LYS A 50 2.21 -5.65 -17.51
N ASN A 51 1.93 -4.96 -18.63
CA ASN A 51 2.84 -3.98 -19.19
C ASN A 51 2.91 -2.69 -18.37
N ILE A 52 1.83 -2.33 -17.68
CA ILE A 52 1.75 -1.16 -16.80
C ILE A 52 2.67 -1.38 -15.59
N ILE A 53 2.49 -2.51 -14.90
CA ILE A 53 3.26 -2.84 -13.69
C ILE A 53 4.76 -2.99 -14.00
N SER A 54 5.12 -3.63 -15.12
CA SER A 54 6.53 -3.81 -15.49
C SER A 54 7.28 -2.50 -15.74
N LYS A 55 6.57 -1.43 -16.11
CA LYS A 55 7.11 -0.07 -16.28
C LYS A 55 7.12 0.75 -14.98
N GLY A 56 6.65 0.17 -13.87
CA GLY A 56 6.52 0.86 -12.59
C GLY A 56 5.35 1.83 -12.48
N ASP A 57 4.44 1.82 -13.49
CA ASP A 57 3.23 2.63 -13.49
C ASP A 57 2.16 2.05 -12.55
N PHE A 58 1.21 2.89 -12.14
CA PHE A 58 0.06 2.45 -11.37
C PHE A 58 -1.04 1.91 -12.30
N ALA A 59 -1.72 0.86 -11.85
CA ALA A 59 -2.97 0.46 -12.49
C ALA A 59 -4.03 1.55 -12.31
N THR A 60 -5.01 1.60 -13.21
CA THR A 60 -6.08 2.60 -13.14
C THR A 60 -6.90 2.46 -11.86
N ASP A 61 -7.49 3.57 -11.40
CA ASP A 61 -8.30 3.59 -10.18
C ASP A 61 -9.49 2.63 -10.28
N GLU A 62 -10.10 2.47 -11.46
CA GLU A 62 -11.23 1.57 -11.67
C GLU A 62 -10.85 0.11 -11.38
N ILE A 63 -9.71 -0.35 -11.90
CA ILE A 63 -9.22 -1.73 -11.68
C ILE A 63 -8.93 -1.95 -10.19
N VAL A 64 -8.23 -1.02 -9.57
CA VAL A 64 -7.85 -1.15 -8.16
C VAL A 64 -9.09 -1.10 -7.26
N ASN A 65 -10.00 -0.17 -7.52
CA ASN A 65 -11.24 0.00 -6.74
C ASN A 65 -12.14 -1.22 -6.81
N GLU A 66 -12.22 -1.90 -7.98
CA GLU A 66 -12.98 -3.15 -8.10
C GLU A 66 -12.40 -4.28 -7.24
N LEU A 67 -11.08 -4.44 -7.27
CA LEU A 67 -10.40 -5.44 -6.41
C LEU A 67 -10.61 -5.14 -4.92
N ILE A 68 -10.50 -3.88 -4.51
CA ILE A 68 -10.71 -3.44 -3.13
C ILE A 68 -12.16 -3.65 -2.69
N LYS A 69 -13.13 -3.34 -3.54
CA LYS A 69 -14.55 -3.54 -3.26
C LYS A 69 -14.85 -4.97 -2.85
N ASN A 70 -14.36 -5.95 -3.61
CA ASN A 70 -14.57 -7.37 -3.32
C ASN A 70 -14.00 -7.78 -1.95
N ILE A 71 -12.91 -7.15 -1.52
CA ILE A 71 -12.28 -7.43 -0.22
C ILE A 71 -13.04 -6.76 0.92
N VAL A 72 -13.47 -5.52 0.74
CA VAL A 72 -14.20 -4.76 1.78
C VAL A 72 -15.55 -5.38 2.10
N PHE A 73 -16.22 -5.93 1.10
CA PHE A 73 -17.53 -6.59 1.27
C PHE A 73 -17.44 -8.08 1.67
N ASP A 74 -16.23 -8.64 1.80
CA ASP A 74 -16.04 -9.99 2.31
C ASP A 74 -16.38 -10.05 3.82
N PRO A 75 -17.41 -10.77 4.25
CA PRO A 75 -17.84 -10.79 5.65
C PRO A 75 -16.80 -11.37 6.61
N ILE A 76 -15.90 -12.23 6.12
CA ILE A 76 -14.81 -12.82 6.92
C ILE A 76 -13.76 -11.77 7.27
N LYS A 77 -13.55 -10.80 6.39
CA LYS A 77 -12.53 -9.73 6.52
C LYS A 77 -13.06 -8.46 7.16
N LYS A 78 -14.37 -8.39 7.42
CA LYS A 78 -15.02 -7.20 7.96
C LYS A 78 -14.34 -6.72 9.24
N ASN A 79 -13.95 -5.44 9.28
CA ASN A 79 -13.24 -4.81 10.39
C ASN A 79 -11.91 -5.52 10.76
N LYS A 80 -11.21 -6.10 9.76
CA LYS A 80 -9.92 -6.80 9.96
C LYS A 80 -8.94 -6.51 8.84
N LEU A 81 -8.98 -5.32 8.23
CA LEU A 81 -8.20 -5.00 7.05
C LEU A 81 -7.00 -4.11 7.40
N ILE A 82 -5.87 -4.39 6.78
CA ILE A 82 -4.72 -3.49 6.74
C ILE A 82 -4.41 -3.17 5.28
N PHE A 83 -4.63 -1.92 4.88
CA PHE A 83 -4.39 -1.45 3.53
C PHE A 83 -2.93 -1.06 3.37
N ASP A 84 -2.20 -1.79 2.52
CA ASP A 84 -0.80 -1.54 2.19
C ASP A 84 -0.68 -1.10 0.73
N GLY A 85 -0.31 0.16 0.54
CA GLY A 85 -0.20 0.76 -0.79
C GLY A 85 -1.55 1.10 -1.45
N TYR A 86 -2.57 1.32 -0.67
CA TYR A 86 -3.87 1.86 -1.04
C TYR A 86 -4.44 2.68 0.13
N PRO A 87 -5.07 3.84 -0.12
CA PRO A 87 -5.21 4.51 -1.41
C PRO A 87 -3.92 5.20 -1.89
N ARG A 88 -3.80 5.44 -3.21
CA ARG A 88 -2.66 6.14 -3.83
C ARG A 88 -3.06 7.43 -4.55
N SER A 89 -4.35 7.70 -4.69
CA SER A 89 -4.90 8.93 -5.24
C SER A 89 -6.04 9.43 -4.35
N LEU A 90 -6.41 10.70 -4.48
CA LEU A 90 -7.56 11.26 -3.76
C LEU A 90 -8.86 10.55 -4.15
N SER A 91 -9.03 10.22 -5.43
CA SER A 91 -10.17 9.45 -5.93
C SER A 91 -10.28 8.08 -5.24
N GLN A 92 -9.16 7.38 -5.06
CA GLN A 92 -9.13 6.11 -4.32
C GLN A 92 -9.45 6.30 -2.83
N ALA A 93 -8.98 7.40 -2.21
CA ALA A 93 -9.26 7.69 -0.81
C ALA A 93 -10.75 7.93 -0.58
N GLU A 94 -11.37 8.77 -1.39
CA GLU A 94 -12.81 9.04 -1.35
C GLU A 94 -13.63 7.76 -1.59
N ASN A 95 -13.24 6.94 -2.59
CA ASN A 95 -13.88 5.66 -2.85
C ASN A 95 -13.77 4.69 -1.67
N LEU A 96 -12.60 4.63 -0.99
CA LEU A 96 -12.41 3.77 0.18
C LEU A 96 -13.35 4.16 1.32
N GLU A 97 -13.47 5.47 1.61
CA GLU A 97 -14.40 5.97 2.65
C GLU A 97 -15.86 5.60 2.33
N VAL A 98 -16.28 5.73 1.06
CA VAL A 98 -17.62 5.33 0.62
C VAL A 98 -17.84 3.81 0.77
N LEU A 99 -16.88 2.98 0.34
CA LEU A 99 -16.98 1.52 0.45
C LEU A 99 -17.06 1.06 1.91
N LEU A 100 -16.20 1.60 2.77
CA LEU A 100 -16.21 1.25 4.19
C LEU A 100 -17.49 1.70 4.87
N SER A 101 -17.93 2.93 4.64
CA SER A 101 -19.17 3.46 5.20
C SER A 101 -20.38 2.62 4.76
N SER A 102 -20.50 2.26 3.47
CA SER A 102 -21.59 1.45 2.95
C SER A 102 -21.64 0.02 3.51
N SER A 103 -20.53 -0.46 4.05
CA SER A 103 -20.41 -1.77 4.73
C SER A 103 -20.41 -1.68 6.27
N ASN A 104 -20.74 -0.51 6.84
CA ASN A 104 -20.67 -0.23 8.27
C ASN A 104 -19.26 -0.50 8.85
N GLN A 105 -18.25 0.01 8.19
CA GLN A 105 -16.84 -0.05 8.57
C GLN A 105 -16.24 1.35 8.53
N LYS A 106 -15.08 1.54 9.16
CA LYS A 106 -14.31 2.78 9.12
C LYS A 106 -12.82 2.48 9.19
N ILE A 107 -11.98 3.48 8.95
CA ILE A 107 -10.55 3.43 9.25
C ILE A 107 -10.35 3.81 10.72
N ASP A 108 -9.73 2.91 11.47
CA ASP A 108 -9.46 3.10 12.89
C ASP A 108 -8.10 3.76 13.13
N PHE A 109 -7.07 3.42 12.33
CA PHE A 109 -5.74 4.01 12.46
C PHE A 109 -5.09 4.19 11.09
N ILE A 110 -4.29 5.25 10.99
CA ILE A 110 -3.54 5.60 9.79
C ILE A 110 -2.09 5.84 10.20
N PHE A 111 -1.17 5.06 9.65
CA PHE A 111 0.25 5.20 9.91
C PHE A 111 0.98 5.63 8.65
N PHE A 112 1.79 6.67 8.77
CA PHE A 112 2.69 7.12 7.73
C PHE A 112 4.13 6.84 8.12
N LEU A 113 4.82 6.03 7.33
CA LEU A 113 6.26 5.78 7.47
C LEU A 113 7.01 6.84 6.67
N ASP A 114 7.54 7.84 7.36
CA ASP A 114 8.44 8.82 6.76
C ASP A 114 9.85 8.23 6.65
N VAL A 115 10.41 8.21 5.44
CA VAL A 115 11.70 7.57 5.15
C VAL A 115 12.48 8.41 4.15
N LYS A 116 13.75 8.64 4.44
CA LYS A 116 14.66 9.38 3.56
C LYS A 116 14.87 8.64 2.23
N LYS A 117 14.99 9.42 1.15
CA LYS A 117 15.16 8.87 -0.21
C LYS A 117 16.36 7.92 -0.31
N GLU A 118 17.48 8.27 0.35
CA GLU A 118 18.70 7.46 0.36
C GLU A 118 18.48 6.09 1.02
N THR A 119 17.71 6.04 2.10
CA THR A 119 17.32 4.79 2.78
C THR A 119 16.44 3.93 1.90
N ILE A 120 15.49 4.55 1.20
CA ILE A 120 14.59 3.88 0.25
C ILE A 120 15.39 3.18 -0.85
N ILE A 121 16.32 3.90 -1.50
CA ILE A 121 17.15 3.36 -2.57
C ILE A 121 17.93 2.14 -2.06
N LYS A 122 18.64 2.27 -0.93
CA LYS A 122 19.40 1.15 -0.33
C LYS A 122 18.52 -0.07 -0.03
N ARG A 123 17.31 0.15 0.50
CA ARG A 123 16.38 -0.94 0.83
C ARG A 123 15.87 -1.64 -0.43
N LEU A 124 15.57 -0.90 -1.49
CA LEU A 124 15.06 -1.45 -2.74
C LEU A 124 16.14 -2.19 -3.52
N GLU A 125 17.39 -1.71 -3.54
CA GLU A 125 18.53 -2.42 -4.09
C GLU A 125 18.75 -3.77 -3.39
N LYS A 126 18.71 -3.78 -2.05
CA LYS A 126 18.79 -5.02 -1.28
C LYS A 126 17.63 -5.97 -1.59
N ARG A 127 16.41 -5.45 -1.72
CA ARG A 127 15.22 -6.24 -2.06
C ARG A 127 15.32 -6.85 -3.45
N LYS A 128 15.84 -6.11 -4.44
CA LYS A 128 16.09 -6.62 -5.79
C LYS A 128 16.93 -7.89 -5.77
N ILE A 129 17.99 -7.92 -4.95
CA ILE A 129 18.88 -9.08 -4.83
C ILE A 129 18.15 -10.27 -4.17
N LEU A 130 17.37 -10.01 -3.12
CA LEU A 130 16.72 -11.05 -2.31
C LEU A 130 15.45 -11.60 -2.96
N GLU A 131 14.59 -10.74 -3.51
CA GLU A 131 13.28 -11.11 -4.00
C GLU A 131 13.20 -11.21 -5.54
N LYS A 132 14.26 -10.79 -6.25
CA LYS A 132 14.36 -10.83 -7.72
C LYS A 132 13.14 -10.18 -8.42
N ARG A 133 12.59 -9.11 -7.87
CA ARG A 133 11.46 -8.39 -8.46
C ARG A 133 11.89 -7.68 -9.74
N SER A 134 11.08 -7.82 -10.78
CA SER A 134 11.33 -7.18 -12.08
C SER A 134 11.15 -5.67 -12.07
N ASP A 135 10.42 -5.13 -11.07
CA ASP A 135 10.11 -3.70 -10.89
C ASP A 135 11.05 -2.99 -9.89
N ASP A 136 12.18 -3.62 -9.52
CA ASP A 136 13.19 -3.05 -8.62
C ASP A 136 14.52 -2.73 -9.36
N ASP A 137 14.48 -2.32 -10.62
CA ASP A 137 15.62 -1.64 -11.26
C ASP A 137 15.65 -0.14 -10.86
N LEU A 138 16.83 0.49 -10.91
CA LEU A 138 17.03 1.84 -10.39
C LEU A 138 16.11 2.88 -11.06
N ASN A 139 15.92 2.80 -12.37
CA ASN A 139 15.06 3.74 -13.10
C ASN A 139 13.59 3.58 -12.68
N THR A 140 13.13 2.36 -12.57
CA THR A 140 11.77 2.04 -12.09
C THR A 140 11.56 2.46 -10.63
N ILE A 141 12.58 2.29 -9.78
CA ILE A 141 12.56 2.76 -8.39
C ILE A 141 12.38 4.28 -8.32
N LEU A 142 13.19 5.03 -9.06
CA LEU A 142 13.11 6.50 -9.09
C LEU A 142 11.76 6.97 -9.63
N LYS A 143 11.29 6.39 -10.74
CA LYS A 143 9.98 6.68 -11.31
C LYS A 143 8.85 6.44 -10.29
N ARG A 144 8.86 5.31 -9.59
CA ARG A 144 7.85 4.99 -8.57
C ARG A 144 7.89 5.96 -7.39
N TYR A 145 9.09 6.41 -7.01
CA TYR A 145 9.22 7.43 -5.97
C TYR A 145 8.62 8.77 -6.43
N ASP A 146 8.94 9.20 -7.64
CA ASP A 146 8.42 10.46 -8.19
C ASP A 146 6.89 10.40 -8.36
N THR A 147 6.36 9.30 -8.90
CA THR A 147 4.91 9.06 -8.98
C THR A 147 4.24 9.09 -7.59
N TYR A 148 4.89 8.49 -6.57
CA TYR A 148 4.39 8.55 -5.20
C TYR A 148 4.32 10.00 -4.68
N MET A 149 5.36 10.81 -4.92
CA MET A 149 5.39 12.20 -4.49
C MET A 149 4.30 13.04 -5.17
N GLU A 150 4.02 12.78 -6.43
CA GLU A 150 3.02 13.52 -7.21
C GLU A 150 1.57 13.10 -6.86
N THR A 151 1.32 11.81 -6.73
CA THR A 151 -0.06 11.29 -6.64
C THR A 151 -0.47 10.87 -5.24
N THR A 152 0.45 10.29 -4.45
CA THR A 152 0.11 9.69 -3.15
C THR A 152 0.38 10.65 -1.99
N LYS A 153 1.40 11.50 -2.09
CA LYS A 153 1.65 12.50 -1.04
C LYS A 153 0.44 13.41 -0.77
N PRO A 154 -0.31 13.90 -1.77
CA PRO A 154 -1.54 14.66 -1.52
C PRO A 154 -2.62 13.91 -0.73
N VAL A 155 -2.62 12.58 -0.78
CA VAL A 155 -3.53 11.74 0.03
C VAL A 155 -3.20 11.84 1.52
N LEU A 156 -1.92 12.06 1.87
CA LEU A 156 -1.50 12.28 3.26
C LEU A 156 -2.14 13.56 3.81
N ASP A 157 -2.22 14.63 3.01
CA ASP A 157 -2.87 15.89 3.43
C ASP A 157 -4.37 15.69 3.68
N PHE A 158 -5.02 14.81 2.92
CA PHE A 158 -6.41 14.43 3.13
C PHE A 158 -6.60 13.72 4.48
N TYR A 159 -5.71 12.78 4.82
CA TYR A 159 -5.82 11.99 6.05
C TYR A 159 -5.14 12.60 7.27
N SER A 160 -4.18 13.50 7.13
CA SER A 160 -3.44 14.12 8.24
C SER A 160 -4.32 14.97 9.17
N LYS A 161 -5.50 15.36 8.70
CA LYS A 161 -6.51 16.07 9.49
C LYS A 161 -7.25 15.16 10.47
N ASN A 162 -7.10 13.85 10.34
CA ASN A 162 -7.78 12.89 11.20
C ASN A 162 -7.01 12.71 12.52
N THR A 163 -7.73 12.62 13.62
CA THR A 163 -7.13 12.42 14.97
C THR A 163 -6.44 11.07 15.15
N ASN A 164 -6.67 10.13 14.23
CA ASN A 164 -6.10 8.78 14.21
C ASN A 164 -4.95 8.63 13.20
N PHE A 165 -4.35 9.74 12.76
CA PHE A 165 -3.18 9.76 11.89
C PHE A 165 -1.89 9.85 12.72
N TYR A 166 -0.95 8.94 12.46
CA TYR A 166 0.32 8.85 13.17
C TYR A 166 1.48 8.79 12.17
N GLU A 167 2.41 9.74 12.32
CA GLU A 167 3.65 9.76 11.57
C GLU A 167 4.74 9.03 12.36
N LEU A 168 5.44 8.12 11.71
CA LEU A 168 6.48 7.28 12.29
C LEU A 168 7.78 7.46 11.50
N ASP A 169 8.89 7.62 12.23
CA ASP A 169 10.23 7.60 11.62
C ASP A 169 10.52 6.19 11.08
N GLY A 170 10.40 6.05 9.77
CA GLY A 170 10.62 4.80 9.06
C GLY A 170 12.10 4.48 8.80
N ASP A 171 13.05 5.37 9.15
CA ASP A 171 14.48 5.09 9.11
C ASP A 171 14.96 4.23 10.28
N LEU A 172 14.16 4.12 11.34
CA LEU A 172 14.44 3.29 12.51
C LEU A 172 14.48 1.80 12.16
N LYS A 173 14.98 0.99 13.12
CA LYS A 173 14.96 -0.47 12.98
C LYS A 173 13.54 -1.02 13.01
N ILE A 174 13.35 -2.18 12.41
CA ILE A 174 12.02 -2.82 12.28
C ILE A 174 11.33 -2.93 13.64
N ASP A 175 12.03 -3.44 14.66
CA ASP A 175 11.46 -3.66 16.00
C ASP A 175 11.12 -2.34 16.71
N GLU A 176 11.90 -1.29 16.49
CA GLU A 176 11.66 0.04 17.06
C GLU A 176 10.38 0.67 16.47
N ILE A 177 10.13 0.48 15.17
CA ILE A 177 8.89 0.93 14.53
C ILE A 177 7.70 0.10 15.02
N THR A 178 7.87 -1.22 15.17
CA THR A 178 6.80 -2.14 15.55
C THR A 178 6.31 -1.93 17.00
N THR A 179 7.14 -1.35 17.86
CA THR A 179 6.82 -1.11 19.27
C THR A 179 6.17 0.25 19.54
N LYS A 180 6.16 1.12 18.56
CA LYS A 180 5.45 2.41 18.62
C LYS A 180 3.99 2.26 18.25
#